data_632b2e9fdbd27094250e8b71a22f8560
#
_entry.id   632b2e9fdbd27094250e8b71a22f8560
#
_cell.length_a   1.000
_cell.length_b   1.000
_cell.length_c   1.000
_cell.angle_alpha   90.00
_cell.angle_beta   90.00
_cell.angle_gamma   90.00
#
_symmetry.space_group_name_H-M   'P 1'
#
loop_
_entity.id
_entity.type
_entity.pdbx_description
1 polymer ?
#
loop_
_entity_poly.entity_id
_entity_poly.type
_entity_poly.pdbx_seq_one_letter_code
_entity_poly.pdbx_strand_id
1 'polypeptide(L)'
;FVLGERGGQRAIVDPAIRDEEGFNLLKDKVEEIRDDGSDILCTIFTHRHQDHLGDMGLISQIYQAPVWGSEETLSALPEISETRRLSEGDIVSVDGPTGRSDWEVMETPGHCPGQICLVGDPGVVAADNCTMVGTILVPSSDGDMGAYISGLEKLRSLSPHTLFVGHGPLIPNPERTLTQYIEHRKARHNKVLEAVRSGCSTLRDIAISAYSDTPGANPALAEDQALSHL
;
A
#
# COMPACT_ATOMS: atom_id res chain seq x y z
N PHE A 1 2.74 -5.39 -9.08
CA PHE A 1 3.18 -4.59 -10.24
C PHE A 1 4.54 -5.08 -10.74
N VAL A 2 4.91 -4.65 -11.96
CA VAL A 2 6.25 -4.90 -12.52
C VAL A 2 6.80 -3.56 -12.99
N LEU A 3 7.93 -3.14 -12.42
CA LEU A 3 8.65 -1.93 -12.81
C LEU A 3 9.75 -2.26 -13.81
N GLY A 4 10.09 -1.30 -14.67
CA GLY A 4 11.14 -1.41 -15.68
C GLY A 4 10.63 -1.78 -17.09
N GLU A 5 11.53 -1.73 -18.05
CA GLU A 5 11.26 -1.96 -19.46
C GLU A 5 11.55 -3.40 -19.89
N ARG A 6 10.88 -3.89 -20.96
CA ARG A 6 11.18 -5.17 -21.58
C ARG A 6 12.62 -5.22 -22.09
N GLY A 7 13.28 -6.35 -21.88
CA GLY A 7 14.69 -6.54 -22.25
C GLY A 7 15.68 -5.88 -21.29
N GLY A 8 15.22 -5.38 -20.14
CA GLY A 8 16.04 -4.79 -19.09
C GLY A 8 15.83 -5.42 -17.72
N GLN A 9 16.24 -4.72 -16.67
CA GLN A 9 15.95 -5.14 -15.30
C GLN A 9 14.47 -4.93 -14.98
N ARG A 10 13.91 -5.82 -14.13
CA ARG A 10 12.54 -5.77 -13.67
C ARG A 10 12.48 -5.85 -12.14
N ALA A 11 11.76 -4.96 -11.49
CA ALA A 11 11.40 -5.14 -10.09
C ALA A 11 9.94 -5.59 -9.99
N ILE A 12 9.69 -6.65 -9.23
CA ILE A 12 8.33 -7.15 -8.96
C ILE A 12 7.87 -6.57 -7.64
N VAL A 13 6.74 -5.86 -7.64
CA VAL A 13 6.18 -5.21 -6.44
C VAL A 13 4.93 -5.96 -6.01
N ASP A 14 4.87 -6.35 -4.75
CA ASP A 14 3.76 -7.06 -4.10
C ASP A 14 3.21 -8.22 -4.95
N PRO A 15 3.97 -9.31 -5.13
CA PRO A 15 3.51 -10.47 -5.90
C PRO A 15 2.31 -11.18 -5.27
N ALA A 16 2.14 -11.15 -3.98
CA ALA A 16 0.90 -11.41 -3.19
C ALA A 16 0.18 -12.74 -3.48
N ILE A 17 0.86 -13.80 -3.85
CA ILE A 17 0.21 -15.10 -4.14
C ILE A 17 -0.11 -15.87 -2.87
N ARG A 18 -1.29 -16.53 -2.84
CA ARG A 18 -1.75 -17.34 -1.71
C ARG A 18 -2.40 -18.66 -2.11
N ASP A 19 -2.71 -18.80 -3.41
CA ASP A 19 -3.45 -19.93 -3.96
C ASP A 19 -2.89 -20.32 -5.33
N GLU A 20 -3.43 -21.39 -5.90
CA GLU A 20 -3.01 -21.94 -7.17
C GLU A 20 -3.25 -20.99 -8.35
N GLU A 21 -4.32 -20.19 -8.30
CA GLU A 21 -4.61 -19.20 -9.36
C GLU A 21 -3.54 -18.10 -9.36
N GLY A 22 -3.27 -17.50 -8.20
CA GLY A 22 -2.21 -16.50 -8.04
C GLY A 22 -0.83 -17.04 -8.39
N PHE A 23 -0.54 -18.32 -8.02
CA PHE A 23 0.71 -18.99 -8.38
C PHE A 23 0.88 -19.08 -9.90
N ASN A 24 -0.16 -19.53 -10.62
CA ASN A 24 -0.09 -19.66 -12.08
C ASN A 24 0.04 -18.28 -12.75
N LEU A 25 -0.72 -17.26 -12.29
CA LEU A 25 -0.60 -15.90 -12.83
C LEU A 25 0.80 -15.31 -12.64
N LEU A 26 1.41 -15.47 -11.47
CA LEU A 26 2.77 -14.99 -11.25
C LEU A 26 3.79 -15.78 -12.08
N LYS A 27 3.63 -17.10 -12.17
CA LYS A 27 4.49 -17.95 -12.99
C LYS A 27 4.48 -17.53 -14.46
N ASP A 28 3.29 -17.35 -15.04
CA ASP A 28 3.12 -16.91 -16.43
C ASP A 28 3.77 -15.52 -16.63
N LYS A 29 3.62 -14.63 -15.66
CA LYS A 29 4.24 -13.30 -15.72
C LYS A 29 5.76 -13.36 -15.63
N VAL A 30 6.32 -14.22 -14.82
CA VAL A 30 7.78 -14.43 -14.70
C VAL A 30 8.34 -15.08 -15.98
N GLU A 31 7.61 -16.02 -16.57
CA GLU A 31 7.98 -16.59 -17.88
C GLU A 31 7.97 -15.50 -18.96
N GLU A 32 6.94 -14.66 -19.04
CA GLU A 32 6.89 -13.50 -19.96
C GLU A 32 8.10 -12.56 -19.77
N ILE A 33 8.49 -12.27 -18.53
CA ILE A 33 9.65 -11.43 -18.21
C ILE A 33 10.94 -12.07 -18.74
N ARG A 34 11.12 -13.37 -18.56
CA ARG A 34 12.30 -14.09 -19.04
C ARG A 34 12.34 -14.19 -20.56
N ASP A 35 11.20 -14.44 -21.19
CA ASP A 35 11.07 -14.58 -22.64
C ASP A 35 11.34 -13.26 -23.37
N ASP A 36 11.09 -12.12 -22.74
CA ASP A 36 11.41 -10.80 -23.32
C ASP A 36 12.89 -10.38 -23.10
N GLY A 37 13.70 -11.26 -22.49
CA GLY A 37 15.12 -11.04 -22.25
C GLY A 37 15.41 -10.17 -21.01
N SER A 38 14.42 -10.00 -20.13
CA SER A 38 14.59 -9.24 -18.89
C SER A 38 15.14 -10.10 -17.76
N ASP A 39 15.82 -9.45 -16.81
CA ASP A 39 16.28 -10.02 -15.55
C ASP A 39 15.47 -9.47 -14.37
N ILE A 40 15.11 -10.34 -13.40
CA ILE A 40 14.45 -9.90 -12.17
C ILE A 40 15.49 -9.38 -11.19
N LEU A 41 15.50 -8.07 -10.99
CA LEU A 41 16.42 -7.37 -10.10
C LEU A 41 16.10 -7.65 -8.62
N CYS A 42 14.84 -7.54 -8.24
CA CYS A 42 14.39 -7.70 -6.86
C CYS A 42 12.87 -7.90 -6.79
N THR A 43 12.43 -8.36 -5.62
CA THR A 43 11.04 -8.24 -5.16
C THR A 43 10.94 -7.11 -4.16
N ILE A 44 10.00 -6.19 -4.34
CA ILE A 44 9.73 -5.10 -3.40
C ILE A 44 8.40 -5.35 -2.72
N PHE A 45 8.37 -5.30 -1.39
CA PHE A 45 7.13 -5.28 -0.64
C PHE A 45 6.85 -3.88 -0.11
N THR A 46 5.66 -3.36 -0.44
CA THR A 46 5.23 -2.03 -0.02
C THR A 46 4.92 -1.98 1.47
N HIS A 47 4.36 -3.05 2.01
CA HIS A 47 4.07 -3.18 3.44
C HIS A 47 3.83 -4.64 3.86
N ARG A 48 3.65 -4.85 5.17
CA ARG A 48 3.67 -6.18 5.82
C ARG A 48 2.35 -6.95 5.82
N HIS A 49 1.27 -6.42 5.28
CA HIS A 49 0.00 -7.15 5.27
C HIS A 49 0.05 -8.35 4.34
N GLN A 50 -0.64 -9.41 4.77
CA GLN A 50 -0.52 -10.72 4.14
C GLN A 50 -1.05 -10.77 2.71
N ASP A 51 -1.94 -9.85 2.34
CA ASP A 51 -2.45 -9.70 0.98
C ASP A 51 -1.48 -8.98 0.03
N HIS A 52 -0.37 -8.48 0.54
CA HIS A 52 0.77 -7.95 -0.21
C HIS A 52 1.99 -8.88 -0.15
N LEU A 53 2.29 -9.43 1.03
CA LEU A 53 3.41 -10.36 1.18
C LEU A 53 3.16 -11.69 0.47
N GLY A 54 1.93 -12.22 0.54
CA GLY A 54 1.60 -13.54 0.03
C GLY A 54 2.34 -14.67 0.76
N ASP A 55 2.57 -15.77 0.05
CA ASP A 55 3.34 -16.92 0.52
C ASP A 55 4.73 -16.93 -0.12
N MET A 56 5.76 -16.61 0.66
CA MET A 56 7.16 -16.60 0.19
C MET A 56 7.64 -17.98 -0.28
N GLY A 57 7.09 -19.07 0.29
CA GLY A 57 7.39 -20.42 -0.15
C GLY A 57 6.89 -20.71 -1.56
N LEU A 58 5.71 -20.19 -1.92
CA LEU A 58 5.16 -20.29 -3.29
C LEU A 58 5.93 -19.36 -4.25
N ILE A 59 6.22 -18.13 -3.84
CA ILE A 59 6.98 -17.18 -4.66
C ILE A 59 8.36 -17.74 -5.02
N SER A 60 9.07 -18.30 -4.05
CA SER A 60 10.42 -18.85 -4.23
C SER A 60 10.50 -20.07 -5.15
N GLN A 61 9.38 -20.76 -5.36
CA GLN A 61 9.28 -21.86 -6.35
C GLN A 61 9.23 -21.36 -7.80
N ILE A 62 8.83 -20.10 -8.00
CA ILE A 62 8.70 -19.51 -9.35
C ILE A 62 9.99 -18.78 -9.73
N TYR A 63 10.52 -17.94 -8.81
CA TYR A 63 11.77 -17.22 -9.01
C TYR A 63 12.44 -16.91 -7.67
N GLN A 64 13.73 -16.59 -7.75
CA GLN A 64 14.50 -16.11 -6.60
C GLN A 64 15.13 -14.77 -6.96
N ALA A 65 14.98 -13.79 -6.08
CA ALA A 65 15.55 -12.47 -6.20
C ALA A 65 15.71 -11.85 -4.81
N PRO A 66 16.63 -10.88 -4.63
CA PRO A 66 16.73 -10.11 -3.39
C PRO A 66 15.39 -9.46 -3.02
N VAL A 67 15.08 -9.41 -1.72
CA VAL A 67 13.82 -8.85 -1.20
C VAL A 67 14.07 -7.49 -0.57
N TRP A 68 13.37 -6.48 -1.04
CA TRP A 68 13.50 -5.10 -0.62
C TRP A 68 12.20 -4.59 0.03
N GLY A 69 12.31 -3.80 1.09
CA GLY A 69 11.18 -3.22 1.80
C GLY A 69 11.62 -2.41 3.00
N SER A 70 10.68 -1.82 3.72
CA SER A 70 10.99 -1.17 4.99
C SER A 70 11.46 -2.18 6.05
N GLU A 71 12.06 -1.70 7.12
CA GLU A 71 12.48 -2.55 8.25
C GLU A 71 11.32 -3.35 8.83
N GLU A 72 10.16 -2.70 9.01
CA GLU A 72 8.93 -3.30 9.54
C GLU A 72 8.37 -4.39 8.61
N THR A 73 8.47 -4.17 7.31
CA THR A 73 8.03 -5.12 6.30
C THR A 73 8.96 -6.33 6.26
N LEU A 74 10.27 -6.10 6.23
CA LEU A 74 11.26 -7.17 6.20
C LEU A 74 11.21 -8.03 7.48
N SER A 75 10.96 -7.40 8.64
CA SER A 75 10.82 -8.10 9.93
C SER A 75 9.60 -9.01 10.01
N ALA A 76 8.59 -8.82 9.17
CA ALA A 76 7.40 -9.66 9.09
C ALA A 76 7.58 -10.89 8.18
N LEU A 77 8.66 -10.94 7.40
CA LEU A 77 8.97 -12.04 6.51
C LEU A 77 9.73 -13.17 7.23
N PRO A 78 9.69 -14.41 6.72
CA PRO A 78 10.61 -15.44 7.16
C PRO A 78 12.07 -15.04 6.89
N GLU A 79 13.02 -15.71 7.48
CA GLU A 79 14.44 -15.45 7.23
C GLU A 79 14.77 -15.58 5.75
N ILE A 80 15.29 -14.48 5.17
CA ILE A 80 15.66 -14.37 3.76
C ILE A 80 17.13 -13.96 3.68
N SER A 81 17.90 -14.66 2.86
CA SER A 81 19.36 -14.48 2.77
C SER A 81 19.79 -13.14 2.16
N GLU A 82 19.01 -12.61 1.23
CA GLU A 82 19.33 -11.37 0.51
C GLU A 82 18.21 -10.35 0.66
N THR A 83 18.39 -9.41 1.59
CA THR A 83 17.44 -8.32 1.80
C THR A 83 18.12 -6.96 1.66
N ARG A 84 17.34 -5.96 1.24
CA ARG A 84 17.73 -4.55 1.27
C ARG A 84 16.64 -3.74 1.96
N ARG A 85 17.00 -3.06 3.03
CA ARG A 85 16.14 -2.07 3.66
C ARG A 85 15.97 -0.87 2.74
N LEU A 86 14.71 -0.41 2.62
CA LEU A 86 14.31 0.81 1.94
C LEU A 86 13.78 1.82 2.97
N SER A 87 14.20 3.07 2.82
CA SER A 87 13.80 4.19 3.68
C SER A 87 13.47 5.42 2.83
N GLU A 88 12.84 6.41 3.43
CA GLU A 88 12.50 7.69 2.80
C GLU A 88 13.65 8.26 1.97
N GLY A 89 13.40 8.59 0.72
CA GLY A 89 14.36 9.18 -0.21
C GLY A 89 15.33 8.21 -0.87
N ASP A 90 15.29 6.90 -0.53
CA ASP A 90 16.08 5.90 -1.26
C ASP A 90 15.62 5.81 -2.71
N ILE A 91 16.55 5.52 -3.62
CA ILE A 91 16.25 5.34 -5.03
C ILE A 91 16.35 3.85 -5.40
N VAL A 92 15.28 3.36 -5.99
CA VAL A 92 15.22 2.07 -6.69
C VAL A 92 15.44 2.35 -8.17
N SER A 93 16.61 2.03 -8.68
CA SER A 93 16.95 2.20 -10.09
C SER A 93 16.79 0.90 -10.83
N VAL A 94 16.15 0.94 -11.98
CA VAL A 94 15.89 -0.19 -12.88
C VAL A 94 16.43 0.17 -14.25
N ASP A 95 17.48 -0.54 -14.70
CA ASP A 95 18.11 -0.26 -15.97
C ASP A 95 17.34 -0.96 -17.11
N GLY A 96 17.05 -0.22 -18.18
CA GLY A 96 16.35 -0.70 -19.36
C GLY A 96 17.07 -0.38 -20.67
N PRO A 97 16.65 -0.97 -21.80
CA PRO A 97 17.26 -0.72 -23.11
C PRO A 97 17.22 0.73 -23.56
N THR A 98 16.21 1.50 -23.13
CA THR A 98 16.06 2.92 -23.51
C THR A 98 16.63 3.86 -22.46
N GLY A 99 17.01 3.36 -21.29
CA GLY A 99 17.58 4.14 -20.20
C GLY A 99 17.23 3.58 -18.83
N ARG A 100 17.61 4.34 -17.80
CA ARG A 100 17.32 4.02 -16.41
C ARG A 100 15.99 4.63 -16.00
N SER A 101 15.20 3.86 -15.26
CA SER A 101 13.99 4.32 -14.57
C SER A 101 14.26 4.34 -13.07
N ASP A 102 14.12 5.52 -12.46
CA ASP A 102 14.34 5.72 -11.03
C ASP A 102 12.99 5.87 -10.30
N TRP A 103 12.89 5.19 -9.15
CA TRP A 103 11.73 5.22 -8.27
C TRP A 103 12.16 5.62 -6.88
N GLU A 104 11.73 6.80 -6.44
CA GLU A 104 12.02 7.29 -5.10
C GLU A 104 11.08 6.66 -4.07
N VAL A 105 11.64 6.18 -2.98
CA VAL A 105 10.89 5.64 -1.85
C VAL A 105 10.31 6.78 -1.03
N MET A 106 9.01 6.75 -0.82
CA MET A 106 8.29 7.66 0.05
C MET A 106 7.58 6.88 1.15
N GLU A 107 7.92 7.16 2.41
CA GLU A 107 7.25 6.53 3.55
C GLU A 107 5.86 7.14 3.77
N THR A 108 4.87 6.24 3.93
CA THR A 108 3.47 6.57 4.23
C THR A 108 2.91 5.63 5.32
N PRO A 109 3.40 5.69 6.56
CA PRO A 109 3.20 4.65 7.59
C PRO A 109 1.82 4.66 8.26
N GLY A 110 0.77 5.17 7.65
CA GLY A 110 -0.51 5.36 8.35
C GLY A 110 -1.45 4.17 8.30
N HIS A 111 -1.51 3.45 7.18
CA HIS A 111 -2.30 2.21 7.05
C HIS A 111 -1.74 1.10 7.95
N CYS A 112 -0.43 0.95 7.94
CA CYS A 112 0.36 0.18 8.89
C CYS A 112 1.78 0.75 8.99
N PRO A 113 2.55 0.40 10.05
CA PRO A 113 3.93 0.81 10.16
C PRO A 113 4.77 0.30 8.99
N GLY A 114 5.68 1.14 8.51
CA GLY A 114 6.62 0.79 7.46
C GLY A 114 6.04 0.72 6.05
N GLN A 115 4.80 1.16 5.81
CA GLN A 115 4.29 1.25 4.45
C GLN A 115 5.07 2.28 3.65
N ILE A 116 5.47 1.90 2.43
CA ILE A 116 6.16 2.74 1.47
C ILE A 116 5.38 2.86 0.15
N CYS A 117 5.59 3.98 -0.52
CA CYS A 117 5.23 4.20 -1.92
C CYS A 117 6.50 4.25 -2.78
N LEU A 118 6.35 4.05 -4.09
CA LEU A 118 7.42 4.25 -5.05
C LEU A 118 6.99 5.33 -6.03
N VAL A 119 7.72 6.44 -6.04
CA VAL A 119 7.43 7.63 -6.86
C VAL A 119 8.32 7.62 -8.08
N GLY A 120 7.72 7.54 -9.28
CA GLY A 120 8.43 7.52 -10.55
C GLY A 120 7.72 8.35 -11.62
N ASP A 121 8.35 8.48 -12.78
CA ASP A 121 7.83 9.29 -13.89
C ASP A 121 6.43 8.87 -14.36
N PRO A 122 6.09 7.57 -14.52
CA PRO A 122 4.75 7.17 -14.95
C PRO A 122 3.68 7.35 -13.88
N GLY A 123 4.03 7.63 -12.62
CA GLY A 123 3.12 7.77 -11.50
C GLY A 123 3.68 7.22 -10.20
N VAL A 124 2.80 6.93 -9.24
CA VAL A 124 3.17 6.45 -7.91
C VAL A 124 2.56 5.08 -7.64
N VAL A 125 3.39 4.10 -7.26
CA VAL A 125 2.89 2.87 -6.63
C VAL A 125 2.51 3.25 -5.20
N ALA A 126 1.20 3.37 -4.97
CA ALA A 126 0.64 4.01 -3.78
C ALA A 126 0.22 3.00 -2.69
N ALA A 127 0.44 1.71 -2.90
CA ALA A 127 0.06 0.66 -1.96
C ALA A 127 -1.38 0.87 -1.42
N ASP A 128 -1.59 0.75 -0.11
CA ASP A 128 -2.88 0.90 0.55
C ASP A 128 -3.12 2.31 1.12
N ASN A 129 -2.70 3.34 0.37
CA ASN A 129 -3.09 4.70 0.71
C ASN A 129 -4.51 5.05 0.25
N CYS A 130 -4.94 4.53 -0.89
CA CYS A 130 -6.31 4.73 -1.38
C CYS A 130 -6.70 3.63 -2.37
N THR A 131 -8.00 3.56 -2.66
CA THR A 131 -8.58 2.72 -3.72
C THR A 131 -9.64 3.52 -4.47
N MET A 132 -9.96 3.12 -5.70
CA MET A 132 -11.03 3.76 -6.47
C MET A 132 -12.42 3.30 -6.00
N VAL A 133 -12.53 2.12 -5.42
CA VAL A 133 -13.81 1.53 -4.99
C VAL A 133 -13.72 1.18 -3.50
N GLY A 134 -14.63 1.77 -2.72
CA GLY A 134 -14.64 1.57 -1.27
C GLY A 134 -13.69 2.51 -0.52
N THR A 135 -13.10 2.03 0.56
CA THR A 135 -12.16 2.78 1.41
C THR A 135 -11.12 1.83 1.99
N ILE A 136 -9.93 2.33 2.19
CA ILE A 136 -8.87 1.61 2.89
C ILE A 136 -9.19 1.59 4.39
N LEU A 137 -8.96 0.48 5.04
CA LEU A 137 -9.01 0.38 6.50
C LEU A 137 -7.74 0.95 7.11
N VAL A 138 -7.88 1.63 8.23
CA VAL A 138 -6.76 2.01 9.10
C VAL A 138 -7.02 1.32 10.44
N PRO A 139 -6.55 0.07 10.63
CA PRO A 139 -6.88 -0.73 11.80
C PRO A 139 -6.35 -0.07 13.07
N SER A 140 -7.13 -0.02 14.13
CA SER A 140 -6.71 0.57 15.42
C SER A 140 -5.53 -0.18 16.06
N SER A 141 -5.35 -1.44 15.71
CA SER A 141 -4.27 -2.30 16.23
C SER A 141 -2.96 -2.18 15.47
N ASP A 142 -2.97 -1.63 14.26
CA ASP A 142 -1.83 -1.64 13.35
C ASP A 142 -1.60 -0.29 12.64
N GLY A 143 -2.62 0.56 12.54
CA GLY A 143 -2.58 1.83 11.85
C GLY A 143 -2.46 3.05 12.76
N ASP A 144 -2.26 4.20 12.14
CA ASP A 144 -2.28 5.54 12.73
C ASP A 144 -3.03 6.48 11.80
N MET A 145 -4.20 6.95 12.22
CA MET A 145 -5.05 7.80 11.39
C MET A 145 -4.42 9.17 11.09
N GLY A 146 -3.65 9.71 12.02
CA GLY A 146 -2.95 10.99 11.82
C GLY A 146 -1.84 10.84 10.77
N ALA A 147 -1.01 9.81 10.90
CA ALA A 147 0.03 9.48 9.92
C ALA A 147 -0.59 9.14 8.55
N TYR A 148 -1.73 8.43 8.52
CA TYR A 148 -2.43 8.10 7.28
C TYR A 148 -2.91 9.36 6.53
N ILE A 149 -3.56 10.30 7.23
CA ILE A 149 -3.99 11.58 6.63
C ILE A 149 -2.77 12.36 6.12
N SER A 150 -1.68 12.40 6.90
CA SER A 150 -0.43 13.07 6.50
C SER A 150 0.18 12.43 5.25
N GLY A 151 0.16 11.09 5.15
CA GLY A 151 0.59 10.34 3.97
C GLY A 151 -0.23 10.68 2.71
N LEU A 152 -1.56 10.78 2.85
CA LEU A 152 -2.43 11.21 1.75
C LEU A 152 -2.16 12.66 1.32
N GLU A 153 -1.90 13.57 2.27
CA GLU A 153 -1.55 14.96 1.97
C GLU A 153 -0.19 15.04 1.25
N LYS A 154 0.78 14.24 1.68
CA LYS A 154 2.09 14.10 1.04
C LYS A 154 1.94 13.59 -0.40
N LEU A 155 1.18 12.50 -0.62
CA LEU A 155 0.86 11.98 -1.96
C LEU A 155 0.19 13.05 -2.85
N ARG A 156 -0.80 13.77 -2.31
CA ARG A 156 -1.48 14.83 -3.06
C ARG A 156 -0.55 15.96 -3.47
N SER A 157 0.40 16.33 -2.59
CA SER A 157 1.36 17.41 -2.87
C SER A 157 2.30 17.12 -4.04
N LEU A 158 2.54 15.84 -4.36
CA LEU A 158 3.31 15.43 -5.54
C LEU A 158 2.57 15.70 -6.85
N SER A 159 1.25 15.93 -6.81
CA SER A 159 0.40 16.09 -8.00
C SER A 159 0.60 14.96 -9.03
N PRO A 160 0.56 13.68 -8.64
CA PRO A 160 0.88 12.57 -9.53
C PRO A 160 -0.14 12.44 -10.65
N HIS A 161 0.32 12.02 -11.83
CA HIS A 161 -0.58 11.76 -12.97
C HIS A 161 -1.41 10.49 -12.77
N THR A 162 -0.86 9.49 -12.11
CA THR A 162 -1.50 8.19 -11.89
C THR A 162 -1.08 7.60 -10.56
N LEU A 163 -2.01 6.96 -9.84
CA LEU A 163 -1.70 6.06 -8.73
C LEU A 163 -1.94 4.61 -9.15
N PHE A 164 -0.94 3.78 -8.90
CA PHE A 164 -1.01 2.33 -8.96
C PHE A 164 -1.29 1.84 -7.54
N VAL A 165 -2.54 1.53 -7.26
CA VAL A 165 -3.03 1.20 -5.90
C VAL A 165 -2.97 -0.29 -5.63
N GLY A 166 -2.84 -0.70 -4.37
CA GLY A 166 -2.80 -2.10 -3.97
C GLY A 166 -4.06 -2.88 -4.35
N HIS A 167 -5.22 -2.24 -4.26
CA HIS A 167 -6.51 -2.86 -4.53
C HIS A 167 -7.33 -2.06 -5.56
N GLY A 168 -7.90 -2.78 -6.53
CA GLY A 168 -8.77 -2.20 -7.56
C GLY A 168 -8.01 -1.61 -8.75
N PRO A 169 -8.69 -0.84 -9.61
CA PRO A 169 -8.08 -0.26 -10.79
C PRO A 169 -7.15 0.91 -10.45
N LEU A 170 -6.20 1.20 -11.35
CA LEU A 170 -5.37 2.40 -11.26
C LEU A 170 -6.23 3.67 -11.23
N ILE A 171 -5.72 4.72 -10.59
CA ILE A 171 -6.42 6.00 -10.44
C ILE A 171 -5.72 7.06 -11.30
N PRO A 172 -6.27 7.42 -12.46
CA PRO A 172 -5.74 8.52 -13.25
C PRO A 172 -6.16 9.86 -12.65
N ASN A 173 -5.29 10.86 -12.70
CA ASN A 173 -5.55 12.20 -12.18
C ASN A 173 -6.11 12.18 -10.73
N PRO A 174 -5.35 11.65 -9.76
CA PRO A 174 -5.88 11.26 -8.45
C PRO A 174 -6.19 12.43 -7.49
N GLU A 175 -5.95 13.67 -7.87
CA GLU A 175 -6.17 14.87 -7.03
C GLU A 175 -7.53 14.87 -6.35
N ARG A 176 -8.59 14.60 -7.12
CA ARG A 176 -9.96 14.53 -6.59
C ARG A 176 -10.13 13.39 -5.60
N THR A 177 -9.61 12.20 -5.92
CA THR A 177 -9.72 11.02 -5.06
C THR A 177 -8.98 11.24 -3.75
N LEU A 178 -7.75 11.73 -3.80
CA LEU A 178 -6.95 12.03 -2.60
C LEU A 178 -7.63 13.11 -1.74
N THR A 179 -8.16 14.16 -2.36
CA THR A 179 -8.91 15.21 -1.65
C THR A 179 -10.14 14.62 -0.95
N GLN A 180 -10.93 13.80 -1.63
CA GLN A 180 -12.09 13.14 -1.05
C GLN A 180 -11.73 12.22 0.12
N TYR A 181 -10.63 11.45 0.02
CA TYR A 181 -10.12 10.63 1.12
C TYR A 181 -9.76 11.46 2.34
N ILE A 182 -8.96 12.52 2.15
CA ILE A 182 -8.55 13.43 3.22
C ILE A 182 -9.76 14.07 3.90
N GLU A 183 -10.68 14.63 3.13
CA GLU A 183 -11.89 15.26 3.64
C GLU A 183 -12.78 14.26 4.39
N HIS A 184 -12.98 13.07 3.85
CA HIS A 184 -13.74 12.00 4.49
C HIS A 184 -13.13 11.61 5.85
N ARG A 185 -11.81 11.41 5.93
CA ARG A 185 -11.13 11.07 7.19
C ARG A 185 -11.23 12.18 8.22
N LYS A 186 -10.99 13.43 7.81
CA LYS A 186 -11.12 14.60 8.69
C LYS A 186 -12.56 14.80 9.18
N ALA A 187 -13.55 14.60 8.31
CA ALA A 187 -14.96 14.68 8.70
C ALA A 187 -15.32 13.57 9.71
N ARG A 188 -14.83 12.34 9.52
CA ARG A 188 -15.07 11.24 10.45
C ARG A 188 -14.38 11.50 11.80
N HIS A 189 -13.15 11.98 11.80
CA HIS A 189 -12.45 12.37 13.02
C HIS A 189 -13.23 13.42 13.82
N ASN A 190 -13.77 14.45 13.15
CA ASN A 190 -14.59 15.46 13.81
C ASN A 190 -15.86 14.87 14.46
N LYS A 191 -16.51 13.90 13.80
CA LYS A 191 -17.69 13.22 14.37
C LYS A 191 -17.34 12.37 15.59
N VAL A 192 -16.22 11.67 15.59
CA VAL A 192 -15.71 10.92 16.75
C VAL A 192 -15.44 11.90 17.90
N LEU A 193 -14.74 12.99 17.64
CA LEU A 193 -14.44 14.03 18.63
C LEU A 193 -15.71 14.67 19.20
N GLU A 194 -16.72 14.94 18.37
CA GLU A 194 -18.01 15.47 18.79
C GLU A 194 -18.78 14.48 19.67
N ALA A 195 -18.78 13.19 19.32
CA ALA A 195 -19.39 12.15 20.16
C ALA A 195 -18.77 12.12 21.57
N VAL A 196 -17.44 12.17 21.66
CA VAL A 196 -16.74 12.25 22.96
C VAL A 196 -17.12 13.53 23.73
N ARG A 197 -17.12 14.69 23.07
CA ARG A 197 -17.51 15.97 23.69
C ARG A 197 -18.96 16.02 24.15
N SER A 198 -19.83 15.27 23.48
CA SER A 198 -21.25 15.14 23.84
C SER A 198 -21.51 14.16 24.99
N GLY A 199 -20.44 13.55 25.55
CA GLY A 199 -20.52 12.70 26.72
C GLY A 199 -20.63 11.20 26.42
N CYS A 200 -20.44 10.75 25.17
CA CYS A 200 -20.28 9.32 24.89
C CYS A 200 -19.02 8.82 25.61
N SER A 201 -19.18 7.80 26.46
CA SER A 201 -18.12 7.32 27.36
C SER A 201 -17.65 5.89 27.02
N THR A 202 -18.35 5.20 26.13
CA THR A 202 -17.93 3.90 25.64
C THR A 202 -17.58 3.96 24.15
N LEU A 203 -16.64 3.12 23.71
CA LEU A 203 -16.28 3.03 22.31
C LEU A 203 -17.50 2.76 21.41
N ARG A 204 -18.40 1.89 21.88
CA ARG A 204 -19.62 1.54 21.17
C ARG A 204 -20.55 2.75 20.97
N ASP A 205 -20.74 3.58 22.01
CA ASP A 205 -21.60 4.77 21.91
C ASP A 205 -20.97 5.81 20.98
N ILE A 206 -19.64 5.98 21.05
CA ILE A 206 -18.88 6.85 20.15
C ILE A 206 -19.04 6.37 18.70
N ALA A 207 -18.88 5.08 18.44
CA ALA A 207 -19.03 4.51 17.10
C ALA A 207 -20.46 4.67 16.55
N ILE A 208 -21.49 4.37 17.36
CA ILE A 208 -22.90 4.58 16.98
C ILE A 208 -23.17 6.03 16.61
N SER A 209 -22.69 6.97 17.41
CA SER A 209 -22.86 8.40 17.16
C SER A 209 -22.10 8.84 15.90
N ALA A 210 -20.80 8.52 15.81
CA ALA A 210 -19.92 8.95 14.74
C ALA A 210 -20.29 8.35 13.37
N TYR A 211 -20.93 7.17 13.33
CA TYR A 211 -21.34 6.45 12.11
C TYR A 211 -22.84 6.47 11.86
N SER A 212 -23.60 7.31 12.56
CA SER A 212 -25.05 7.44 12.42
C SER A 212 -25.52 7.80 11.00
N ASP A 213 -24.64 8.39 10.20
CA ASP A 213 -24.86 8.73 8.79
C ASP A 213 -24.47 7.64 7.81
N THR A 214 -24.05 6.47 8.29
CA THR A 214 -23.63 5.35 7.46
C THR A 214 -24.54 4.14 7.68
N PRO A 215 -25.74 4.12 7.03
CA PRO A 215 -26.68 3.03 7.19
C PRO A 215 -26.05 1.70 6.78
N GLY A 216 -26.14 0.68 7.64
CA GLY A 216 -25.59 -0.65 7.38
C GLY A 216 -24.09 -0.80 7.66
N ALA A 217 -23.45 0.18 8.30
CA ALA A 217 -22.08 0.01 8.79
C ALA A 217 -21.99 -1.24 9.69
N ASN A 218 -20.97 -2.07 9.46
CA ASN A 218 -20.67 -3.19 10.35
C ASN A 218 -20.27 -2.62 11.73
N PRO A 219 -20.97 -2.98 12.83
CA PRO A 219 -20.71 -2.39 14.13
C PRO A 219 -19.27 -2.60 14.63
N ALA A 220 -18.71 -3.81 14.46
CA ALA A 220 -17.35 -4.10 14.91
C ALA A 220 -16.31 -3.27 14.13
N LEU A 221 -16.51 -3.10 12.83
CA LEU A 221 -15.67 -2.28 12.01
C LEU A 221 -15.81 -0.79 12.35
N ALA A 222 -17.02 -0.32 12.66
CA ALA A 222 -17.25 1.05 13.09
C ALA A 222 -16.57 1.35 14.43
N GLU A 223 -16.60 0.40 15.37
CA GLU A 223 -15.89 0.51 16.65
C GLU A 223 -14.37 0.56 16.45
N ASP A 224 -13.81 -0.35 15.63
CA ASP A 224 -12.37 -0.35 15.31
C ASP A 224 -11.93 0.97 14.66
N GLN A 225 -12.69 1.44 13.65
CA GLN A 225 -12.37 2.70 12.98
C GLN A 225 -12.61 3.92 13.88
N ALA A 226 -13.58 3.90 14.80
CA ALA A 226 -13.73 4.96 15.80
C ALA A 226 -12.52 4.99 16.76
N LEU A 227 -12.03 3.82 17.17
CA LEU A 227 -10.83 3.70 18.00
C LEU A 227 -9.58 4.21 17.28
N SER A 228 -9.44 3.95 15.98
CA SER A 228 -8.35 4.48 15.15
C SER A 228 -8.34 6.01 15.05
N HIS A 229 -9.47 6.67 15.30
CA HIS A 229 -9.59 8.13 15.34
C HIS A 229 -9.38 8.74 16.73
N LEU A 230 -9.33 7.95 17.83
CA LEU A 230 -9.11 8.40 19.20
C LEU A 230 -7.62 8.49 19.55
#